data_5219ecdc3233a5baa1dddb04aae9712c
#
_entry.id   5219ecdc3233a5baa1dddb04aae9712c
#
_cell.length_a   1.000
_cell.length_b   1.000
_cell.length_c   1.000
_cell.angle_alpha   90.00
_cell.angle_beta   90.00
_cell.angle_gamma   90.00
#
_symmetry.space_group_name_H-M   'P 1'
#
loop_
_entity.id
_entity.type
_entity.pdbx_description
1 polymer ?
#
loop_
_entity_poly.entity_id
_entity_poly.type
_entity_poly.pdbx_seq_one_letter_code
_entity_poly.pdbx_strand_id
1 'polypeptide(L)'
;LHRLIRRQRQMCIRDSTNSARIDLSKVKIEPLFEEFVDFETFAKSDFRVVKIESCEAVEKSKKLLKFTLNDGTERKRTILSGIHTYYTPEELVGKTCVAITNLPTRMMMGIPSEGMLISAVYEYDGHEGLNLLMLDDAIPAGAKLY
;
A
#
# COMPACT_ATOMS: atom_id res chain seq x y z
N LEU A 1 -4.22 -17.52 -12.94
CA LEU A 1 -5.27 -17.83 -11.99
C LEU A 1 -5.36 -16.76 -10.90
N HIS A 2 -4.24 -16.44 -10.29
CA HIS A 2 -4.15 -15.43 -9.27
C HIS A 2 -4.57 -14.05 -9.78
N ARG A 3 -4.15 -13.73 -10.97
CA ARG A 3 -4.53 -12.52 -11.67
C ARG A 3 -6.03 -12.45 -11.94
N LEU A 4 -6.59 -13.57 -12.33
CA LEU A 4 -8.01 -13.63 -12.64
C LEU A 4 -8.86 -13.38 -11.40
N ILE A 5 -8.47 -13.94 -10.27
CA ILE A 5 -9.16 -13.73 -9.00
C ILE A 5 -9.12 -12.27 -8.59
N ARG A 6 -7.97 -11.63 -8.73
CA ARG A 6 -7.84 -10.21 -8.41
C ARG A 6 -8.70 -9.34 -9.33
N ARG A 7 -8.70 -9.66 -10.62
CA ARG A 7 -9.53 -8.95 -11.57
C ARG A 7 -10.99 -9.01 -11.19
N GLN A 8 -11.45 -10.19 -10.82
CA GLN A 8 -12.83 -10.36 -10.41
C GLN A 8 -13.15 -9.52 -9.18
N ARG A 9 -12.26 -9.48 -8.22
CA ARG A 9 -12.44 -8.64 -7.04
C ARG A 9 -12.50 -7.16 -7.39
N GLN A 10 -11.62 -6.71 -8.27
CA GLN A 10 -11.59 -5.32 -8.69
C GLN A 10 -12.85 -4.94 -9.46
N MET A 11 -13.30 -5.82 -10.33
CA MET A 11 -14.54 -5.59 -11.07
C MET A 11 -15.74 -5.51 -10.12
N CYS A 12 -15.79 -6.37 -9.13
CA CYS A 12 -16.84 -6.36 -8.13
C CYS A 12 -16.84 -5.05 -7.33
N ILE A 13 -15.68 -4.54 -7.02
CA ILE A 13 -15.57 -3.28 -6.27
C ILE A 13 -16.03 -2.10 -7.11
N ARG A 14 -15.69 -2.08 -8.39
CA ARG A 14 -16.07 -0.97 -9.27
C ARG A 14 -17.54 -0.95 -9.61
N ASP A 15 -18.17 -2.08 -9.64
CA ASP A 15 -19.59 -2.18 -9.89
C ASP A 15 -20.32 -1.88 -8.58
N SER A 16 -20.97 -0.75 -8.52
CA SER A 16 -21.62 -0.29 -7.31
C SER A 16 -22.67 -1.28 -6.79
N THR A 17 -23.28 -2.06 -7.67
CA THR A 17 -24.26 -3.07 -7.26
C THR A 17 -23.59 -4.19 -6.48
N ASN A 18 -22.31 -4.37 -6.66
CA ASN A 18 -21.58 -5.44 -6.00
C ASN A 18 -21.28 -5.14 -4.53
N SER A 19 -21.50 -3.92 -4.08
CA SER A 19 -21.37 -3.63 -2.66
C SER A 19 -22.32 -4.50 -1.84
N ALA A 20 -23.44 -4.91 -2.42
CA ALA A 20 -24.38 -5.80 -1.76
C ALA A 20 -23.82 -7.21 -1.56
N ARG A 21 -22.75 -7.57 -2.26
CA ARG A 21 -22.13 -8.88 -2.11
C ARG A 21 -21.20 -8.97 -0.91
N ILE A 22 -20.82 -7.82 -0.37
CA ILE A 22 -20.02 -7.78 0.84
C ILE A 22 -20.96 -7.73 2.02
N ASP A 23 -20.85 -8.73 2.88
CA ASP A 23 -21.66 -8.76 4.10
C ASP A 23 -21.04 -7.81 5.11
N LEU A 24 -21.60 -6.62 5.21
CA LEU A 24 -21.09 -5.58 6.07
C LEU A 24 -21.12 -5.98 7.56
N SER A 25 -21.97 -6.92 7.92
CA SER A 25 -22.01 -7.39 9.30
C SER A 25 -20.75 -8.15 9.70
N LYS A 26 -20.00 -8.63 8.70
CA LYS A 26 -18.74 -9.37 8.93
C LYS A 26 -17.51 -8.48 8.86
N VAL A 27 -17.70 -7.21 8.48
CA VAL A 27 -16.60 -6.26 8.36
C VAL A 27 -16.34 -5.59 9.70
N LYS A 28 -15.08 -5.56 10.10
CA LYS A 28 -14.65 -4.80 11.28
C LYS A 28 -13.55 -3.84 10.85
N ILE A 29 -13.68 -2.61 11.26
CA ILE A 29 -12.67 -1.58 11.00
C ILE A 29 -12.26 -0.98 12.32
N GLU A 30 -11.03 -0.49 12.37
CA GLU A 30 -10.55 0.25 13.52
C GLU A 30 -11.41 1.49 13.74
N PRO A 31 -11.84 1.78 14.98
CA PRO A 31 -12.62 2.98 15.23
C PRO A 31 -11.81 4.24 14.97
N LEU A 32 -12.50 5.29 14.62
CA LEU A 32 -11.87 6.58 14.40
C LEU A 32 -11.25 7.08 15.69
N PHE A 33 -10.14 7.78 15.57
CA PHE A 33 -9.54 8.44 16.72
C PHE A 33 -10.45 9.57 17.22
N GLU A 34 -10.59 9.67 18.52
CA GLU A 34 -11.35 10.74 19.15
C GLU A 34 -10.54 12.04 19.25
N GLU A 35 -9.23 11.89 19.40
CA GLU A 35 -8.33 13.04 19.47
C GLU A 35 -8.01 13.56 18.08
N PHE A 36 -7.85 14.86 17.98
CA PHE A 36 -7.48 15.50 16.72
C PHE A 36 -5.96 15.64 16.62
N VAL A 37 -5.44 15.45 15.41
CA VAL A 37 -4.08 15.88 15.09
C VAL A 37 -4.19 17.30 14.54
N ASP A 38 -3.34 18.22 15.00
CA ASP A 38 -3.36 19.58 14.48
C ASP A 38 -2.82 19.60 13.05
N PHE A 39 -3.28 20.58 12.29
CA PHE A 39 -2.93 20.66 10.87
C PHE A 39 -1.41 20.84 10.67
N GLU A 40 -0.75 21.61 11.53
CA GLU A 40 0.69 21.82 11.41
C GLU A 40 1.47 20.52 11.55
N THR A 41 1.08 19.68 12.48
CA THR A 41 1.72 18.37 12.67
C THR A 41 1.44 17.47 11.46
N PHE A 42 0.20 17.41 11.02
CA PHE A 42 -0.15 16.62 9.84
C PHE A 42 0.60 17.09 8.60
N ALA A 43 0.72 18.38 8.41
CA ALA A 43 1.37 18.96 7.24
C ALA A 43 2.87 18.64 7.15
N LYS A 44 3.47 18.17 8.23
CA LYS A 44 4.86 17.71 8.21
C LYS A 44 5.02 16.37 7.53
N SER A 45 3.95 15.64 7.34
CA SER A 45 3.99 14.34 6.66
C SER A 45 4.05 14.55 5.14
N ASP A 46 5.00 13.91 4.49
CA ASP A 46 5.19 14.06 3.06
C ASP A 46 4.70 12.79 2.34
N PHE A 47 3.45 12.84 1.88
CA PHE A 47 2.87 11.74 1.11
C PHE A 47 3.09 12.00 -0.37
N ARG A 48 3.65 11.02 -1.06
CA ARG A 48 3.96 11.12 -2.48
C ARG A 48 3.42 9.92 -3.25
N VAL A 49 3.11 10.17 -4.51
CA VAL A 49 2.83 9.11 -5.46
C VAL A 49 4.15 8.45 -5.82
N VAL A 50 4.19 7.13 -5.75
CA VAL A 50 5.38 6.35 -6.11
C VAL A 50 4.98 5.26 -7.09
N LYS A 51 5.90 4.93 -8.00
CA LYS A 51 5.69 3.86 -8.95
C LYS A 51 6.61 2.70 -8.61
N ILE A 52 6.06 1.49 -8.61
CA ILE A 52 6.82 0.29 -8.28
C ILE A 52 7.58 -0.15 -9.53
N GLU A 53 8.89 0.01 -9.51
CA GLU A 53 9.74 -0.42 -10.63
C GLU A 53 10.15 -1.86 -10.49
N SER A 54 10.42 -2.30 -9.27
CA SER A 54 10.67 -3.72 -9.00
C SER A 54 10.18 -4.08 -7.62
N CYS A 55 9.88 -5.36 -7.45
CA CYS A 55 9.41 -5.90 -6.18
C CYS A 55 9.93 -7.31 -6.07
N GLU A 56 10.55 -7.62 -4.94
CA GLU A 56 11.10 -8.96 -4.71
C GLU A 56 10.89 -9.40 -3.28
N ALA A 57 10.79 -10.70 -3.08
CA ALA A 57 10.67 -11.28 -1.76
C ALA A 57 12.00 -11.17 -1.03
N VAL A 58 11.92 -10.89 0.27
CA VAL A 58 13.12 -10.87 1.11
C VAL A 58 13.40 -12.30 1.57
N GLU A 59 14.58 -12.79 1.24
CA GLU A 59 14.95 -14.19 1.43
C GLU A 59 14.75 -14.70 2.86
N LYS A 60 15.05 -13.89 3.84
CA LYS A 60 14.99 -14.28 5.24
C LYS A 60 13.65 -13.99 5.90
N SER A 61 12.67 -13.53 5.15
CA SER A 61 11.36 -13.20 5.69
C SER A 61 10.26 -13.72 4.79
N LYS A 62 9.24 -14.32 5.41
CA LYS A 62 8.06 -14.78 4.68
C LYS A 62 7.05 -13.66 4.42
N LYS A 63 7.18 -12.55 5.13
CA LYS A 63 6.20 -11.47 5.11
C LYS A 63 6.65 -10.24 4.33
N LEU A 64 7.96 -10.03 4.22
CA LEU A 64 8.49 -8.79 3.66
C LEU A 64 8.66 -8.87 2.15
N LEU A 65 8.24 -7.80 1.51
CA LEU A 65 8.58 -7.52 0.11
C LEU A 65 9.47 -6.29 0.08
N LYS A 66 10.48 -6.32 -0.78
CA LYS A 66 11.37 -5.19 -1.00
C LYS A 66 10.97 -4.50 -2.29
N PHE A 67 10.68 -3.23 -2.19
CA PHE A 67 10.24 -2.41 -3.33
C PHE A 67 11.34 -1.46 -3.75
N THR A 68 11.57 -1.36 -5.05
CA THR A 68 12.35 -0.29 -5.65
C THR A 68 11.37 0.65 -6.32
N LEU A 69 11.35 1.89 -5.86
CA LEU A 69 10.29 2.83 -6.19
C LEU A 69 10.86 4.05 -6.91
N ASN A 70 10.11 4.52 -7.88
CA ASN A 70 10.34 5.84 -8.46
C ASN A 70 9.47 6.83 -7.68
N ASP A 71 10.12 7.74 -6.98
CA ASP A 71 9.44 8.76 -6.16
C ASP A 71 9.47 10.15 -6.84
N GLY A 72 9.78 10.19 -8.11
CA GLY A 72 9.88 11.43 -8.87
C GLY A 72 11.28 12.04 -8.86
N THR A 73 12.20 11.50 -8.06
CA THR A 73 13.60 11.94 -8.04
C THR A 73 14.46 10.98 -8.84
N GLU A 74 15.69 11.38 -9.11
CA GLU A 74 16.63 10.56 -9.88
C GLU A 74 17.06 9.31 -9.12
N ARG A 75 17.12 9.39 -7.78
CA ARG A 75 17.51 8.27 -6.94
C ARG A 75 16.30 7.39 -6.64
N LYS A 76 16.47 6.10 -6.88
CA LYS A 76 15.41 5.14 -6.53
C LYS A 76 15.29 4.98 -5.03
N ARG A 77 14.06 4.86 -4.56
CA ARG A 77 13.76 4.70 -3.14
C ARG A 77 13.51 3.23 -2.85
N THR A 78 14.04 2.76 -1.73
CA THR A 78 13.80 1.39 -1.26
C THR A 78 12.87 1.43 -0.08
N ILE A 79 11.78 0.66 -0.16
CA ILE A 79 10.85 0.49 0.96
C ILE A 79 10.59 -0.99 1.12
N LEU A 80 10.57 -1.46 2.38
CA LEU A 80 10.14 -2.81 2.71
C LEU A 80 8.77 -2.75 3.35
N SER A 81 7.91 -3.70 3.00
CA SER A 81 6.57 -3.77 3.55
C SER A 81 6.17 -5.22 3.79
N GLY A 82 5.48 -5.47 4.89
CA GLY A 82 5.07 -6.81 5.30
C GLY A 82 3.80 -7.28 4.61
N ILE A 83 3.71 -7.16 3.31
CA ILE A 83 2.48 -7.48 2.58
C ILE A 83 2.59 -8.70 1.66
N HIS A 84 3.65 -9.49 1.81
CA HIS A 84 3.87 -10.64 0.93
C HIS A 84 2.75 -11.68 1.03
N THR A 85 2.10 -11.79 2.18
CA THR A 85 0.98 -12.73 2.33
C THR A 85 -0.26 -12.31 1.53
N TYR A 86 -0.33 -11.06 1.13
CA TYR A 86 -1.48 -10.52 0.39
C TYR A 86 -1.21 -10.36 -1.10
N TYR A 87 0.06 -10.22 -1.49
CA TYR A 87 0.44 -9.94 -2.88
C TYR A 87 1.67 -10.74 -3.28
N THR A 88 1.70 -11.13 -4.56
CA THR A 88 2.94 -11.65 -5.15
C THR A 88 3.74 -10.47 -5.70
N PRO A 89 5.08 -10.58 -5.75
CA PRO A 89 5.89 -9.50 -6.34
C PRO A 89 5.48 -9.12 -7.75
N GLU A 90 5.15 -10.11 -8.56
CA GLU A 90 4.81 -9.91 -9.98
C GLU A 90 3.55 -9.07 -10.17
N GLU A 91 2.59 -9.17 -9.24
CA GLU A 91 1.35 -8.39 -9.31
C GLU A 91 1.59 -6.91 -9.12
N LEU A 92 2.62 -6.56 -8.39
CA LEU A 92 2.84 -5.20 -7.92
C LEU A 92 3.74 -4.37 -8.83
N VAL A 93 4.57 -5.02 -9.63
CA VAL A 93 5.47 -4.28 -10.53
C VAL A 93 4.64 -3.47 -11.52
N GLY A 94 4.99 -2.21 -11.67
CA GLY A 94 4.29 -1.28 -12.56
C GLY A 94 3.11 -0.57 -11.93
N LYS A 95 2.77 -0.88 -10.69
CA LYS A 95 1.64 -0.24 -10.00
C LYS A 95 2.02 1.13 -9.44
N THR A 96 1.02 2.00 -9.34
CA THR A 96 1.17 3.34 -8.78
C THR A 96 0.53 3.36 -7.40
N CYS A 97 1.31 3.76 -6.41
CA CYS A 97 0.92 3.68 -5.01
C CYS A 97 1.21 4.98 -4.28
N VAL A 98 0.93 5.00 -2.98
CA VAL A 98 1.19 6.14 -2.11
C VAL A 98 2.19 5.72 -1.05
N ALA A 99 3.18 6.56 -0.81
CA ALA A 99 4.13 6.35 0.26
C ALA A 99 4.32 7.62 1.08
N ILE A 100 4.52 7.45 2.38
CA ILE A 100 5.05 8.54 3.19
C ILE A 100 6.57 8.47 3.09
N THR A 101 7.20 9.57 2.69
CA THR A 101 8.61 9.56 2.30
C THR A 101 9.55 10.14 3.35
N ASN A 102 9.03 10.93 4.27
CA ASN A 102 9.88 11.64 5.25
C ASN A 102 9.88 11.00 6.63
N LEU A 103 9.83 9.68 6.67
CA LEU A 103 10.10 8.94 7.89
C LEU A 103 11.60 8.66 8.00
N PRO A 104 12.13 8.57 9.22
CA PRO A 104 13.52 8.13 9.38
C PRO A 104 13.74 6.76 8.76
N THR A 105 14.90 6.56 8.16
CA THR A 105 15.25 5.27 7.57
C THR A 105 15.27 4.19 8.66
N ARG A 106 14.61 3.08 8.39
CA ARG A 106 14.52 1.96 9.32
C ARG A 106 15.20 0.73 8.72
N MET A 107 16.10 0.12 9.47
CA MET A 107 16.71 -1.13 9.02
C MET A 107 15.76 -2.28 9.25
N MET A 108 15.48 -3.03 8.20
CA MET A 108 14.62 -4.22 8.26
C MET A 108 15.35 -5.37 7.57
N MET A 109 15.66 -6.41 8.35
CA MET A 109 16.44 -7.56 7.86
C MET A 109 17.74 -7.13 7.18
N GLY A 110 18.40 -6.12 7.74
CA GLY A 110 19.65 -5.60 7.20
C GLY A 110 19.51 -4.69 5.99
N ILE A 111 18.29 -4.36 5.57
CA ILE A 111 18.03 -3.52 4.40
C ILE A 111 17.41 -2.20 4.86
N PRO A 112 17.93 -1.05 4.42
CA PRO A 112 17.34 0.23 4.80
C PRO A 112 16.02 0.46 4.09
N SER A 113 14.95 0.70 4.87
CA SER A 113 13.64 1.06 4.36
C SER A 113 13.44 2.55 4.51
N GLU A 114 13.16 3.22 3.40
CA GLU A 114 13.17 4.69 3.30
C GLU A 114 11.77 5.26 3.18
N GLY A 115 10.88 4.82 4.05
CA GLY A 115 9.50 5.28 4.06
C GLY A 115 8.54 4.12 4.30
N MET A 116 7.26 4.36 4.03
CA MET A 116 6.23 3.36 4.25
C MET A 116 5.16 3.47 3.17
N LEU A 117 4.78 2.34 2.59
CA LEU A 117 3.65 2.29 1.68
C LEU A 117 2.34 2.34 2.48
N ILE A 118 1.34 2.96 1.91
CA ILE A 118 0.05 3.15 2.58
C ILE A 118 -0.91 2.06 2.10
N SER A 119 -1.54 1.40 3.07
CA SER A 119 -2.49 0.33 2.80
C SER A 119 -3.74 0.52 3.64
N ALA A 120 -4.86 0.07 3.13
CA ALA A 120 -6.10 -0.02 3.90
C ALA A 120 -6.14 -1.38 4.57
N VAL A 121 -6.41 -1.41 5.86
CA VAL A 121 -6.47 -2.63 6.64
C VAL A 121 -7.82 -2.73 7.31
N TYR A 122 -8.41 -3.91 7.26
CA TYR A 122 -9.72 -4.17 7.84
C TYR A 122 -9.78 -5.64 8.23
N GLU A 123 -10.82 -6.02 8.94
CA GLU A 123 -11.10 -7.41 9.26
C GLU A 123 -12.39 -7.84 8.58
N TYR A 124 -12.38 -9.00 7.97
CA TYR A 124 -13.56 -9.58 7.35
C TYR A 124 -13.68 -11.02 7.78
N ASP A 125 -14.82 -11.35 8.39
CA ASP A 125 -15.13 -12.71 8.84
C ASP A 125 -14.01 -13.32 9.68
N GLY A 126 -13.43 -12.52 10.57
CA GLY A 126 -12.36 -12.95 11.46
C GLY A 126 -10.97 -13.00 10.86
N HIS A 127 -10.82 -12.57 9.61
CA HIS A 127 -9.53 -12.56 8.93
C HIS A 127 -9.12 -11.14 8.57
N GLU A 128 -7.84 -10.87 8.69
CA GLU A 128 -7.30 -9.57 8.28
C GLU A 128 -7.30 -9.44 6.78
N GLY A 129 -7.86 -8.34 6.28
CA GLY A 129 -7.77 -7.95 4.89
C GLY A 129 -6.84 -6.76 4.76
N LEU A 130 -6.10 -6.72 3.67
CA LEU A 130 -5.21 -5.61 3.39
C LEU A 130 -5.25 -5.28 1.91
N ASN A 131 -5.40 -4.01 1.61
CA ASN A 131 -5.36 -3.54 0.24
C ASN A 131 -4.39 -2.38 0.12
N LEU A 132 -3.36 -2.58 -0.68
CA LEU A 132 -2.40 -1.53 -0.95
C LEU A 132 -3.12 -0.40 -1.69
N LEU A 133 -2.88 0.83 -1.27
CA LEU A 133 -3.55 1.98 -1.88
C LEU A 133 -2.96 2.22 -3.26
N MET A 134 -3.72 1.88 -4.28
CA MET A 134 -3.29 2.01 -5.68
C MET A 134 -4.02 3.14 -6.37
N LEU A 135 -3.29 3.88 -7.17
CA LEU A 135 -3.81 5.01 -7.91
C LEU A 135 -3.76 4.74 -9.40
N ASP A 136 -4.40 5.61 -10.17
CA ASP A 136 -4.34 5.56 -11.62
C ASP A 136 -2.89 5.68 -12.09
N ASP A 137 -2.50 4.82 -13.02
CA ASP A 137 -1.13 4.80 -13.52
C ASP A 137 -0.75 6.04 -14.33
N ALA A 138 -1.73 6.86 -14.70
CA ALA A 138 -1.48 8.13 -15.39
C ALA A 138 -0.92 9.21 -14.47
N ILE A 139 -1.05 9.03 -13.15
CA ILE A 139 -0.55 10.01 -12.19
C ILE A 139 0.97 9.94 -12.13
N PRO A 140 1.67 11.07 -12.30
CA PRO A 140 3.13 11.02 -12.32
C PRO A 140 3.72 10.72 -10.95
N ALA A 141 4.86 10.01 -10.95
CA ALA A 141 5.61 9.77 -9.74
C ALA A 141 6.07 11.09 -9.14
N GLY A 142 6.00 11.19 -7.81
CA GLY A 142 6.40 12.39 -7.11
C GLY A 142 5.29 13.39 -6.85
N ALA A 143 4.11 13.16 -7.39
CA ALA A 143 2.97 14.03 -7.11
C ALA A 143 2.67 14.00 -5.60
N LYS A 144 2.48 15.17 -5.02
CA LYS A 144 2.23 15.28 -3.59
C LYS A 144 0.75 15.09 -3.29
N LEU A 145 0.47 14.38 -2.22
CA LEU A 145 -0.89 14.24 -1.69
C LEU A 145 -1.10 15.24 -0.56
N TYR A 146 -2.26 15.82 -0.56
CA TYR A 146 -2.66 16.81 0.44
C TYR A 146 -3.79 16.28 1.30
#